data_e32ab5887052a9b9b21434e331550820
#
_entry.id   e32ab5887052a9b9b21434e331550820
#
_cell.length_a   1.000
_cell.length_b   1.000
_cell.length_c   1.000
_cell.angle_alpha   90.00
_cell.angle_beta   90.00
_cell.angle_gamma   90.00
#
_symmetry.space_group_name_H-M   'P 1'
#
loop_
_entity.id
_entity.type
_entity.pdbx_description
1 polymer ?
#
loop_
_entity_poly.entity_id
_entity_poly.type
_entity_poly.pdbx_seq_one_letter_code
_entity_poly.pdbx_strand_id
1 'polypeptide(L)'
;VIRVKPFPLIITPKINSSIEEFELTAKKAFQNYRKKYVHYFNVNKKKVKGNRVMLDTSPRVILVQNVGMFSVGKDLNGAKIAGDLTETNSRVIASVEETSTYKFISEKDLFDVEYWSLEQAKIKRKKKLLEGNVVVITGSTGTIGFETYKMFKSYGAEVVLLDNNLERLTKIQSKINDLCIHCDVTNKKSVKNAFNQICEKFGGIDILISNAGTAPGGTIGEVSDEILRKSFEINFFSHQNCASEAVKIMKKQNINGCLLFNISKQSVNPGKNFGPYGLPKSALLSLCKQYALDYGSHGIRSNGVNADRIRSGLMTDKMIKTRAKARA
;
A
#
# COMPACT_ATOMS: atom_id res chain seq x y z
N VAL A 1 0.73 -27.16 -1.15
CA VAL A 1 1.08 -26.92 0.27
C VAL A 1 1.93 -25.65 0.42
N ILE A 2 3.06 -25.48 -0.28
CA ILE A 2 3.99 -24.33 -0.10
C ILE A 2 3.34 -22.94 -0.29
N ARG A 3 2.24 -22.86 -1.04
CA ARG A 3 1.51 -21.60 -1.34
C ARG A 3 0.39 -21.33 -0.35
N VAL A 4 -0.23 -22.36 0.22
CA VAL A 4 -1.42 -22.26 1.08
C VAL A 4 -1.17 -22.68 2.53
N LYS A 5 0.01 -23.24 2.83
CA LYS A 5 0.33 -23.93 4.10
C LYS A 5 -0.47 -25.23 4.26
N PRO A 6 -0.10 -26.09 5.24
CA PRO A 6 -0.78 -27.40 5.41
C PRO A 6 -2.22 -27.29 5.90
N PHE A 7 -2.58 -26.18 6.51
CA PHE A 7 -3.96 -25.94 7.01
C PHE A 7 -4.29 -24.43 6.97
N PRO A 8 -5.57 -24.07 6.80
CA PRO A 8 -6.01 -22.67 6.91
C PRO A 8 -6.07 -22.23 8.39
N LEU A 9 -6.07 -20.94 8.61
CA LEU A 9 -6.55 -20.34 9.86
C LEU A 9 -8.06 -20.25 9.79
N ILE A 10 -8.75 -20.78 10.79
CA ILE A 10 -10.22 -20.70 10.90
C ILE A 10 -10.56 -19.73 12.04
N ILE A 11 -11.43 -18.77 11.76
CA ILE A 11 -11.98 -17.84 12.74
C ILE A 11 -13.50 -18.05 12.79
N THR A 12 -13.99 -18.42 13.97
CA THR A 12 -15.41 -18.65 14.23
C THR A 12 -15.88 -17.55 15.22
N PRO A 13 -16.35 -16.39 14.73
CA PRO A 13 -16.88 -15.36 15.58
C PRO A 13 -18.21 -15.81 16.20
N LYS A 14 -18.56 -15.30 17.39
CA LYS A 14 -19.90 -15.46 17.91
C LYS A 14 -20.89 -14.66 17.05
N ILE A 15 -22.11 -15.17 16.93
CA ILE A 15 -23.21 -14.46 16.27
C ILE A 15 -23.41 -13.12 17.01
N ASN A 16 -23.51 -12.02 16.29
CA ASN A 16 -23.69 -10.66 16.80
C ASN A 16 -22.53 -10.14 17.70
N SER A 17 -21.32 -10.69 17.55
CA SER A 17 -20.15 -10.14 18.25
C SER A 17 -19.83 -8.71 17.78
N SER A 18 -19.38 -7.87 18.71
CA SER A 18 -18.85 -6.54 18.37
C SER A 18 -17.53 -6.66 17.59
N ILE A 19 -17.08 -5.56 16.97
CA ILE A 19 -15.79 -5.52 16.26
C ILE A 19 -14.64 -5.83 17.24
N GLU A 20 -14.69 -5.33 18.46
CA GLU A 20 -13.69 -5.56 19.49
C GLU A 20 -13.62 -7.03 19.92
N GLU A 21 -14.78 -7.68 20.07
CA GLU A 21 -14.86 -9.13 20.36
C GLU A 21 -14.34 -9.98 19.20
N PHE A 22 -14.66 -9.56 17.94
CA PHE A 22 -14.10 -10.19 16.75
C PHE A 22 -12.58 -10.06 16.72
N GLU A 23 -12.03 -8.86 16.97
CA GLU A 23 -10.58 -8.65 17.01
C GLU A 23 -9.89 -9.56 18.05
N LEU A 24 -10.48 -9.69 19.23
CA LEU A 24 -9.94 -10.56 20.27
C LEU A 24 -9.96 -12.03 19.84
N THR A 25 -11.07 -12.46 19.23
CA THR A 25 -11.22 -13.83 18.70
C THR A 25 -10.20 -14.10 17.61
N ALA A 26 -10.04 -13.17 16.67
CA ALA A 26 -9.04 -13.26 15.59
C ALA A 26 -7.62 -13.32 16.15
N LYS A 27 -7.25 -12.45 17.09
CA LYS A 27 -5.92 -12.46 17.75
C LYS A 27 -5.62 -13.81 18.39
N LYS A 28 -6.58 -14.39 19.12
CA LYS A 28 -6.42 -15.73 19.73
C LYS A 28 -6.26 -16.81 18.68
N ALA A 29 -7.06 -16.77 17.62
CA ALA A 29 -6.98 -17.73 16.52
C ALA A 29 -5.61 -17.69 15.82
N PHE A 30 -5.07 -16.49 15.55
CA PHE A 30 -3.72 -16.31 15.01
C PHE A 30 -2.62 -16.86 15.92
N GLN A 31 -2.71 -16.61 17.23
CA GLN A 31 -1.74 -17.16 18.18
C GLN A 31 -1.77 -18.69 18.22
N ASN A 32 -2.97 -19.28 18.22
CA ASN A 32 -3.14 -20.74 18.21
C ASN A 32 -2.64 -21.35 16.90
N TYR A 33 -2.91 -20.70 15.75
CA TYR A 33 -2.38 -21.13 14.46
C TYR A 33 -0.85 -21.19 14.46
N ARG A 34 -0.19 -20.11 14.95
CA ARG A 34 1.28 -20.06 15.04
C ARG A 34 1.83 -21.23 15.90
N LYS A 35 1.23 -21.46 17.07
CA LYS A 35 1.61 -22.57 17.94
C LYS A 35 1.43 -23.92 17.25
N LYS A 36 0.30 -24.12 16.58
CA LYS A 36 -0.01 -25.33 15.79
C LYS A 36 1.01 -25.56 14.69
N TYR A 37 1.38 -24.52 13.93
CA TYR A 37 2.36 -24.63 12.85
C TYR A 37 3.77 -24.95 13.36
N VAL A 38 4.21 -24.32 14.46
CA VAL A 38 5.48 -24.64 15.12
C VAL A 38 5.49 -26.10 15.60
N HIS A 39 4.41 -26.55 16.21
CA HIS A 39 4.27 -27.94 16.65
C HIS A 39 4.35 -28.93 15.47
N TYR A 40 3.58 -28.69 14.42
CA TYR A 40 3.60 -29.45 13.18
C TYR A 40 5.02 -29.57 12.60
N PHE A 41 5.74 -28.47 12.52
CA PHE A 41 7.12 -28.47 12.04
C PHE A 41 8.03 -29.31 12.93
N ASN A 42 8.01 -29.11 14.23
CA ASN A 42 8.91 -29.77 15.19
C ASN A 42 8.69 -31.27 15.26
N VAL A 43 7.44 -31.73 15.18
CA VAL A 43 7.07 -33.15 15.18
C VAL A 43 7.56 -33.84 13.89
N ASN A 44 7.30 -33.23 12.74
CA ASN A 44 7.59 -33.87 11.46
C ASN A 44 9.04 -33.73 11.04
N LYS A 45 9.76 -32.65 11.45
CA LYS A 45 11.20 -32.51 11.23
C LYS A 45 12.00 -33.69 11.78
N LYS A 46 11.57 -34.27 12.89
CA LYS A 46 12.25 -35.45 13.52
C LYS A 46 12.10 -36.72 12.70
N LYS A 47 11.10 -36.78 11.81
CA LYS A 47 10.80 -37.98 11.00
C LYS A 47 11.50 -37.99 9.64
N VAL A 48 12.16 -36.90 9.25
CA VAL A 48 12.81 -36.75 7.93
C VAL A 48 14.30 -36.52 8.07
N LYS A 49 15.09 -37.04 7.10
CA LYS A 49 16.53 -36.82 7.04
C LYS A 49 16.87 -35.44 6.48
N GLY A 50 17.97 -34.88 6.95
CA GLY A 50 18.52 -33.60 6.48
C GLY A 50 18.02 -32.37 7.25
N ASN A 51 18.72 -31.26 7.06
CA ASN A 51 18.36 -30.00 7.75
C ASN A 51 17.19 -29.31 7.05
N ARG A 52 16.11 -29.07 7.80
CA ARG A 52 14.94 -28.33 7.35
C ARG A 52 14.83 -27.04 8.18
N VAL A 53 14.65 -25.92 7.49
CA VAL A 53 14.45 -24.60 8.10
C VAL A 53 12.96 -24.26 8.05
N MET A 54 12.39 -23.96 9.21
CA MET A 54 10.98 -23.63 9.32
C MET A 54 10.65 -22.37 8.50
N LEU A 55 9.57 -22.43 7.73
CA LEU A 55 8.99 -21.25 7.07
C LEU A 55 8.37 -20.32 8.12
N ASP A 56 8.04 -19.08 7.70
CA ASP A 56 7.29 -18.17 8.57
C ASP A 56 5.99 -18.81 9.09
N THR A 57 5.57 -18.43 10.27
CA THR A 57 4.41 -19.03 10.95
C THR A 57 3.07 -18.37 10.60
N SER A 58 3.05 -17.46 9.63
CA SER A 58 1.82 -16.76 9.22
C SER A 58 0.94 -17.63 8.32
N PRO A 59 -0.38 -17.63 8.50
CA PRO A 59 -1.30 -18.33 7.60
C PRO A 59 -1.22 -17.71 6.20
N ARG A 60 -1.58 -18.48 5.19
CA ARG A 60 -1.78 -18.00 3.81
C ARG A 60 -3.26 -17.92 3.46
N VAL A 61 -4.06 -18.68 4.15
CA VAL A 61 -5.51 -18.75 3.98
C VAL A 61 -6.17 -18.57 5.33
N ILE A 62 -7.14 -17.67 5.38
CA ILE A 62 -7.93 -17.36 6.57
C ILE A 62 -9.39 -17.54 6.17
N LEU A 63 -10.07 -18.45 6.85
CA LEU A 63 -11.50 -18.70 6.68
C LEU A 63 -12.24 -18.08 7.86
N VAL A 64 -13.15 -17.16 7.57
CA VAL A 64 -13.98 -16.52 8.60
C VAL A 64 -15.41 -16.99 8.38
N GLN A 65 -15.95 -17.68 9.37
CA GLN A 65 -17.30 -18.24 9.29
C GLN A 65 -18.33 -17.13 9.02
N ASN A 66 -19.22 -17.40 8.06
CA ASN A 66 -20.27 -16.50 7.56
C ASN A 66 -19.79 -15.17 6.94
N VAL A 67 -18.47 -15.03 6.71
CA VAL A 67 -17.90 -13.84 6.05
C VAL A 67 -17.23 -14.23 4.73
N GLY A 68 -16.35 -15.24 4.75
CA GLY A 68 -15.66 -15.69 3.55
C GLY A 68 -14.19 -16.05 3.77
N MET A 69 -13.45 -16.04 2.68
CA MET A 69 -12.04 -16.39 2.64
C MET A 69 -11.18 -15.16 2.39
N PHE A 70 -10.09 -15.06 3.14
CA PHE A 70 -9.01 -14.10 2.89
C PHE A 70 -7.72 -14.86 2.56
N SER A 71 -7.05 -14.46 1.50
CA SER A 71 -5.75 -15.01 1.13
C SER A 71 -4.64 -13.99 1.37
N VAL A 72 -3.50 -14.46 1.85
CA VAL A 72 -2.35 -13.64 2.26
C VAL A 72 -1.09 -14.14 1.55
N GLY A 73 -0.27 -13.23 1.07
CA GLY A 73 0.99 -13.54 0.39
C GLY A 73 2.11 -12.58 0.79
N LYS A 74 3.32 -12.85 0.31
CA LYS A 74 4.45 -11.92 0.41
C LYS A 74 4.29 -10.72 -0.54
N ASP A 75 3.50 -10.91 -1.57
CA ASP A 75 3.10 -9.93 -2.58
C ASP A 75 1.68 -10.27 -3.06
N LEU A 76 1.08 -9.39 -3.86
CA LEU A 76 -0.27 -9.56 -4.40
C LEU A 76 -0.40 -10.86 -5.21
N ASN A 77 0.61 -11.22 -6.00
CA ASN A 77 0.58 -12.45 -6.80
C ASN A 77 0.57 -13.70 -5.92
N GLY A 78 1.36 -13.72 -4.84
CA GLY A 78 1.35 -14.79 -3.86
C GLY A 78 0.00 -14.93 -3.14
N ALA A 79 -0.64 -13.82 -2.81
CA ALA A 79 -1.99 -13.80 -2.23
C ALA A 79 -3.04 -14.35 -3.21
N LYS A 80 -3.01 -13.93 -4.48
CA LYS A 80 -3.91 -14.45 -5.54
C LYS A 80 -3.75 -15.95 -5.73
N ILE A 81 -2.52 -16.44 -5.88
CA ILE A 81 -2.25 -17.87 -6.02
C ILE A 81 -2.82 -18.66 -4.84
N ALA A 82 -2.66 -18.16 -3.62
CA ALA A 82 -3.22 -18.82 -2.44
C ALA A 82 -4.75 -18.84 -2.46
N GLY A 83 -5.39 -17.76 -2.92
CA GLY A 83 -6.82 -17.66 -3.11
C GLY A 83 -7.35 -18.67 -4.14
N ASP A 84 -6.79 -18.63 -5.36
CA ASP A 84 -7.20 -19.50 -6.47
C ASP A 84 -7.08 -20.99 -6.13
N LEU A 85 -5.95 -21.37 -5.50
CA LEU A 85 -5.74 -22.75 -5.05
C LEU A 85 -6.74 -23.17 -3.97
N THR A 86 -7.07 -22.28 -3.05
CA THR A 86 -8.02 -22.59 -1.98
C THR A 86 -9.44 -22.68 -2.49
N GLU A 87 -9.83 -21.79 -3.37
CA GLU A 87 -11.15 -21.83 -4.01
C GLU A 87 -11.34 -23.14 -4.79
N THR A 88 -10.35 -23.49 -5.62
CA THR A 88 -10.36 -24.76 -6.38
C THR A 88 -10.45 -25.95 -5.44
N ASN A 89 -9.63 -25.99 -4.39
CA ASN A 89 -9.63 -27.09 -3.42
C ASN A 89 -10.96 -27.19 -2.66
N SER A 90 -11.56 -26.05 -2.29
CA SER A 90 -12.87 -26.03 -1.63
C SER A 90 -13.99 -26.60 -2.51
N ARG A 91 -13.98 -26.30 -3.82
CA ARG A 91 -14.91 -26.88 -4.78
C ARG A 91 -14.74 -28.39 -4.89
N VAL A 92 -13.48 -28.88 -4.95
CA VAL A 92 -13.19 -30.32 -4.99
C VAL A 92 -13.69 -31.02 -3.72
N ILE A 93 -13.42 -30.43 -2.54
CA ILE A 93 -13.91 -30.98 -1.27
C ILE A 93 -15.44 -31.06 -1.29
N ALA A 94 -16.13 -29.97 -1.65
CA ALA A 94 -17.59 -29.93 -1.71
C ALA A 94 -18.16 -31.01 -2.64
N SER A 95 -17.62 -31.12 -3.87
CA SER A 95 -18.07 -32.14 -4.83
C SER A 95 -17.84 -33.60 -4.34
N VAL A 96 -16.73 -33.83 -3.64
CA VAL A 96 -16.48 -35.17 -3.07
C VAL A 96 -17.43 -35.49 -1.92
N GLU A 97 -17.70 -34.50 -1.05
CA GLU A 97 -18.61 -34.68 0.10
C GLU A 97 -20.07 -34.90 -0.32
N GLU A 98 -20.48 -34.52 -1.56
CA GLU A 98 -21.79 -34.83 -2.10
C GLU A 98 -22.00 -36.34 -2.37
N THR A 99 -20.94 -37.07 -2.67
CA THR A 99 -21.02 -38.48 -3.10
C THR A 99 -20.21 -39.44 -2.22
N SER A 100 -19.28 -38.92 -1.42
CA SER A 100 -18.33 -39.71 -0.64
C SER A 100 -17.79 -38.86 0.52
N THR A 101 -16.80 -39.35 1.25
CA THR A 101 -16.09 -38.61 2.28
C THR A 101 -14.69 -38.20 1.80
N TYR A 102 -14.41 -36.91 1.85
CA TYR A 102 -13.08 -36.40 1.47
C TYR A 102 -11.99 -36.85 2.47
N LYS A 103 -10.93 -37.45 1.97
CA LYS A 103 -9.79 -37.90 2.79
C LYS A 103 -8.57 -37.04 2.53
N PHE A 104 -8.06 -36.47 3.59
CA PHE A 104 -6.79 -35.74 3.56
C PHE A 104 -5.60 -36.68 3.48
N ILE A 105 -4.51 -36.27 2.82
CA ILE A 105 -3.22 -36.97 2.90
C ILE A 105 -2.63 -36.81 4.30
N SER A 106 -1.71 -37.72 4.65
CA SER A 106 -1.13 -37.69 5.99
C SER A 106 -0.32 -36.40 6.27
N GLU A 107 -0.23 -36.03 7.54
CA GLU A 107 0.63 -34.89 7.95
C GLU A 107 2.09 -35.04 7.54
N LYS A 108 2.58 -36.29 7.52
CA LYS A 108 3.95 -36.61 7.07
C LYS A 108 4.10 -36.28 5.58
N ASP A 109 3.17 -36.73 4.74
CA ASP A 109 3.22 -36.48 3.30
C ASP A 109 3.07 -34.98 2.99
N LEU A 110 2.19 -34.28 3.72
CA LEU A 110 2.11 -32.82 3.65
C LEU A 110 3.44 -32.14 3.96
N PHE A 111 4.12 -32.61 5.01
CA PHE A 111 5.43 -32.07 5.41
C PHE A 111 6.52 -32.37 4.39
N ASP A 112 6.55 -33.58 3.85
CA ASP A 112 7.53 -33.99 2.84
C ASP A 112 7.40 -33.12 1.58
N VAL A 113 6.17 -32.81 1.13
CA VAL A 113 5.93 -31.91 -0.01
C VAL A 113 6.26 -30.46 0.34
N GLU A 114 5.82 -29.96 1.51
CA GLU A 114 6.07 -28.55 1.91
C GLU A 114 7.56 -28.24 2.03
N TYR A 115 8.34 -29.19 2.54
CA TYR A 115 9.78 -29.02 2.79
C TYR A 115 10.67 -29.72 1.78
N TRP A 116 10.11 -30.17 0.65
CA TRP A 116 10.91 -30.71 -0.45
C TRP A 116 11.82 -29.63 -1.04
N SER A 117 13.09 -29.99 -1.28
CA SER A 117 14.12 -29.03 -1.70
C SER A 117 13.78 -28.30 -3.00
N LEU A 118 13.16 -28.98 -3.98
CA LEU A 118 12.72 -28.38 -5.24
C LEU A 118 11.54 -27.42 -5.05
N GLU A 119 10.59 -27.73 -4.16
CA GLU A 119 9.50 -26.83 -3.81
C GLU A 119 10.00 -25.60 -3.05
N GLN A 120 10.95 -25.79 -2.12
CA GLN A 120 11.59 -24.68 -1.40
C GLN A 120 12.41 -23.78 -2.35
N ALA A 121 13.01 -24.31 -3.40
CA ALA A 121 13.71 -23.52 -4.42
C ALA A 121 12.77 -22.53 -5.16
N LYS A 122 11.50 -22.92 -5.39
CA LYS A 122 10.50 -22.05 -6.05
C LYS A 122 10.16 -20.78 -5.25
N ILE A 123 10.35 -20.79 -3.93
CA ILE A 123 10.08 -19.64 -3.05
C ILE A 123 11.34 -18.89 -2.63
N LYS A 124 12.53 -19.43 -2.93
CA LYS A 124 13.84 -18.81 -2.68
C LYS A 124 14.19 -17.87 -3.83
N ARG A 125 13.61 -16.66 -3.84
CA ARG A 125 14.06 -15.60 -4.73
C ARG A 125 14.62 -14.44 -3.93
N LYS A 126 15.51 -13.65 -4.53
CA LYS A 126 16.01 -12.44 -3.90
C LYS A 126 14.83 -11.48 -3.72
N LYS A 127 14.52 -11.13 -2.47
CA LYS A 127 13.46 -10.19 -2.13
C LYS A 127 13.85 -8.80 -2.65
N LYS A 128 12.94 -8.13 -3.35
CA LYS A 128 13.11 -6.71 -3.70
C LYS A 128 12.90 -5.84 -2.46
N LEU A 129 13.49 -4.64 -2.47
CA LEU A 129 13.52 -3.74 -1.30
C LEU A 129 12.13 -3.41 -0.75
N LEU A 130 11.16 -3.17 -1.63
CA LEU A 130 9.79 -2.77 -1.27
C LEU A 130 8.75 -3.85 -1.60
N GLU A 131 9.18 -5.10 -1.78
CA GLU A 131 8.27 -6.22 -2.04
C GLU A 131 7.26 -6.37 -0.89
N GLY A 132 5.98 -6.35 -1.24
CA GLY A 132 4.86 -6.44 -0.30
C GLY A 132 4.44 -5.11 0.32
N ASN A 133 5.09 -4.00 0.01
CA ASN A 133 4.65 -2.68 0.44
C ASN A 133 3.61 -2.12 -0.54
N VAL A 134 2.55 -1.54 0.00
CA VAL A 134 1.50 -0.85 -0.74
C VAL A 134 1.80 0.64 -0.74
N VAL A 135 2.00 1.20 -1.93
CA VAL A 135 2.39 2.61 -2.14
C VAL A 135 1.28 3.34 -2.89
N VAL A 136 0.78 4.41 -2.32
CA VAL A 136 -0.25 5.27 -2.92
C VAL A 136 0.38 6.55 -3.42
N ILE A 137 0.17 6.91 -4.68
CA ILE A 137 0.74 8.11 -5.30
C ILE A 137 -0.39 9.01 -5.80
N THR A 138 -0.48 10.25 -5.30
CA THR A 138 -1.43 11.26 -5.78
C THR A 138 -0.82 12.12 -6.89
N GLY A 139 -1.66 12.59 -7.83
CA GLY A 139 -1.16 13.29 -9.03
C GLY A 139 -0.25 12.39 -9.87
N SER A 140 -0.61 11.13 -9.96
CA SER A 140 0.22 10.04 -10.50
C SER A 140 0.38 10.10 -12.01
N THR A 141 -0.51 10.78 -12.73
CA THR A 141 -0.40 10.95 -14.20
C THR A 141 0.53 12.08 -14.60
N GLY A 142 0.94 12.92 -13.65
CA GLY A 142 1.94 13.95 -13.84
C GLY A 142 3.36 13.37 -13.98
N THR A 143 4.28 14.16 -14.53
CA THR A 143 5.67 13.71 -14.78
C THR A 143 6.35 13.14 -13.53
N ILE A 144 6.31 13.87 -12.41
CA ILE A 144 6.93 13.42 -11.16
C ILE A 144 6.23 12.17 -10.62
N GLY A 145 4.89 12.19 -10.59
CA GLY A 145 4.11 11.07 -10.08
C GLY A 145 4.35 9.78 -10.86
N PHE A 146 4.40 9.87 -12.19
CA PHE A 146 4.59 8.69 -13.04
C PHE A 146 6.03 8.14 -13.00
N GLU A 147 7.05 9.00 -12.93
CA GLU A 147 8.43 8.53 -12.73
C GLU A 147 8.61 7.93 -11.32
N THR A 148 7.95 8.48 -10.31
CA THR A 148 7.90 7.90 -8.97
C THR A 148 7.26 6.52 -8.99
N TYR A 149 6.13 6.36 -9.70
CA TYR A 149 5.51 5.05 -9.91
C TYR A 149 6.50 4.03 -10.48
N LYS A 150 7.19 4.35 -11.58
CA LYS A 150 8.16 3.45 -12.20
C LYS A 150 9.26 3.01 -11.23
N MET A 151 9.76 3.96 -10.43
CA MET A 151 10.81 3.69 -9.45
C MET A 151 10.31 2.72 -8.37
N PHE A 152 9.16 2.97 -7.76
CA PHE A 152 8.61 2.10 -6.73
C PHE A 152 8.30 0.69 -7.27
N LYS A 153 7.78 0.58 -8.50
CA LYS A 153 7.58 -0.72 -9.19
C LYS A 153 8.89 -1.47 -9.39
N SER A 154 9.95 -0.79 -9.77
CA SER A 154 11.27 -1.42 -9.95
C SER A 154 11.78 -2.05 -8.66
N TYR A 155 11.49 -1.44 -7.50
CA TYR A 155 11.79 -1.97 -6.17
C TYR A 155 10.79 -3.02 -5.66
N GLY A 156 9.75 -3.34 -6.44
CA GLY A 156 8.83 -4.44 -6.15
C GLY A 156 7.60 -4.07 -5.32
N ALA A 157 7.32 -2.78 -5.16
CA ALA A 157 6.11 -2.34 -4.49
C ALA A 157 4.83 -2.63 -5.29
N GLU A 158 3.72 -2.81 -4.59
CA GLU A 158 2.38 -2.71 -5.14
C GLU A 158 2.01 -1.23 -5.16
N VAL A 159 1.78 -0.67 -6.34
CA VAL A 159 1.58 0.79 -6.46
C VAL A 159 0.17 1.11 -6.92
N VAL A 160 -0.46 2.05 -6.23
CA VAL A 160 -1.78 2.59 -6.57
C VAL A 160 -1.63 4.01 -7.10
N LEU A 161 -2.21 4.27 -8.25
CA LEU A 161 -2.19 5.55 -8.91
C LEU A 161 -3.51 6.30 -8.68
N LEU A 162 -3.44 7.46 -8.00
CA LEU A 162 -4.56 8.37 -7.81
C LEU A 162 -4.36 9.62 -8.65
N ASP A 163 -5.37 9.98 -9.44
CA ASP A 163 -5.37 11.22 -10.21
C ASP A 163 -6.81 11.69 -10.50
N ASN A 164 -7.01 12.98 -10.68
CA ASN A 164 -8.31 13.54 -11.08
C ASN A 164 -8.46 13.63 -12.61
N ASN A 165 -7.41 13.40 -13.38
CA ASN A 165 -7.49 13.38 -14.84
C ASN A 165 -7.82 11.96 -15.33
N LEU A 166 -9.11 11.70 -15.51
CA LEU A 166 -9.62 10.38 -15.91
C LEU A 166 -9.04 9.92 -17.25
N GLU A 167 -8.92 10.79 -18.24
CA GLU A 167 -8.40 10.44 -19.57
C GLU A 167 -6.95 9.94 -19.48
N ARG A 168 -6.07 10.69 -18.80
CA ARG A 168 -4.68 10.28 -18.62
C ARG A 168 -4.57 9.00 -17.80
N LEU A 169 -5.39 8.87 -16.78
CA LEU A 169 -5.42 7.69 -15.91
C LEU A 169 -5.82 6.43 -16.69
N THR A 170 -6.87 6.51 -17.50
CA THR A 170 -7.34 5.41 -18.37
C THR A 170 -6.27 5.03 -19.40
N LYS A 171 -5.58 6.01 -19.99
CA LYS A 171 -4.47 5.77 -20.93
C LYS A 171 -3.27 5.08 -20.28
N ILE A 172 -3.02 5.35 -19.01
CA ILE A 172 -1.98 4.65 -18.24
C ILE A 172 -2.46 3.24 -17.90
N GLN A 173 -3.68 3.11 -17.38
CA GLN A 173 -4.27 1.84 -16.99
C GLN A 173 -4.30 0.81 -18.12
N SER A 174 -4.51 1.24 -19.36
CA SER A 174 -4.46 0.33 -20.53
C SER A 174 -3.07 -0.29 -20.77
N LYS A 175 -2.02 0.21 -20.14
CA LYS A 175 -0.62 -0.22 -20.33
C LYS A 175 -0.02 -0.92 -19.12
N ILE A 176 -0.71 -0.88 -17.98
CA ILE A 176 -0.23 -1.43 -16.71
C ILE A 176 -1.34 -2.23 -16.02
N ASN A 177 -0.95 -3.19 -15.20
CA ASN A 177 -1.89 -4.00 -14.39
C ASN A 177 -2.09 -3.47 -12.97
N ASP A 178 -1.55 -2.29 -12.66
CA ASP A 178 -1.65 -1.71 -11.32
C ASP A 178 -3.00 -1.01 -11.13
N LEU A 179 -3.41 -0.83 -9.88
CA LEU A 179 -4.66 -0.17 -9.54
C LEU A 179 -4.58 1.33 -9.83
N CYS A 180 -5.47 1.80 -10.70
CA CYS A 180 -5.67 3.20 -10.98
C CYS A 180 -7.06 3.62 -10.48
N ILE A 181 -7.15 4.69 -9.69
CA ILE A 181 -8.40 5.19 -9.12
C ILE A 181 -8.55 6.67 -9.46
N HIS A 182 -9.66 7.03 -10.07
CA HIS A 182 -10.04 8.43 -10.25
C HIS A 182 -10.33 9.03 -8.87
N CYS A 183 -9.56 10.06 -8.49
CA CYS A 183 -9.66 10.69 -7.18
C CYS A 183 -9.37 12.18 -7.25
N ASP A 184 -10.34 12.98 -6.86
CA ASP A 184 -10.14 14.39 -6.55
C ASP A 184 -9.66 14.53 -5.10
N VAL A 185 -8.39 14.83 -4.93
CA VAL A 185 -7.74 14.95 -3.61
C VAL A 185 -8.22 16.17 -2.80
N THR A 186 -8.89 17.13 -3.42
CA THR A 186 -9.51 18.26 -2.72
C THR A 186 -10.85 17.87 -2.08
N ASN A 187 -11.46 16.78 -2.54
CA ASN A 187 -12.73 16.28 -2.04
C ASN A 187 -12.51 15.15 -1.03
N LYS A 188 -12.82 15.39 0.24
CA LYS A 188 -12.65 14.41 1.33
C LYS A 188 -13.40 13.09 1.11
N LYS A 189 -14.61 13.14 0.49
CA LYS A 189 -15.38 11.91 0.20
C LYS A 189 -14.70 11.09 -0.90
N SER A 190 -14.19 11.75 -1.94
CA SER A 190 -13.43 11.11 -3.01
C SER A 190 -12.18 10.42 -2.45
N VAL A 191 -11.42 11.11 -1.60
CA VAL A 191 -10.24 10.54 -0.93
C VAL A 191 -10.63 9.33 -0.10
N LYS A 192 -11.62 9.44 0.78
CA LYS A 192 -12.06 8.32 1.63
C LYS A 192 -12.47 7.11 0.80
N ASN A 193 -13.23 7.31 -0.28
CA ASN A 193 -13.65 6.22 -1.17
C ASN A 193 -12.46 5.54 -1.87
N ALA A 194 -11.48 6.33 -2.34
CA ALA A 194 -10.27 5.79 -2.95
C ALA A 194 -9.46 4.94 -1.95
N PHE A 195 -9.30 5.42 -0.72
CA PHE A 195 -8.57 4.70 0.31
C PHE A 195 -9.30 3.43 0.78
N ASN A 196 -10.63 3.43 0.80
CA ASN A 196 -11.41 2.21 1.06
C ASN A 196 -11.15 1.14 -0.03
N GLN A 197 -11.22 1.51 -1.32
CA GLN A 197 -10.92 0.59 -2.42
C GLN A 197 -9.50 0.00 -2.33
N ILE A 198 -8.53 0.81 -1.90
CA ILE A 198 -7.16 0.34 -1.67
C ILE A 198 -7.12 -0.70 -0.55
N CYS A 199 -7.78 -0.42 0.57
CA CYS A 199 -7.86 -1.36 1.70
C CYS A 199 -8.59 -2.65 1.32
N GLU A 200 -9.66 -2.59 0.55
CA GLU A 200 -10.38 -3.78 0.04
C GLU A 200 -9.47 -4.66 -0.83
N LYS A 201 -8.64 -4.04 -1.68
CA LYS A 201 -7.77 -4.78 -2.60
C LYS A 201 -6.49 -5.30 -1.96
N PHE A 202 -5.85 -4.51 -1.10
CA PHE A 202 -4.51 -4.78 -0.58
C PHE A 202 -4.47 -5.03 0.93
N GLY A 203 -5.55 -4.77 1.63
CA GLY A 203 -5.63 -4.90 3.09
C GLY A 203 -5.07 -3.71 3.86
N GLY A 204 -4.44 -2.72 3.20
CA GLY A 204 -3.88 -1.56 3.86
C GLY A 204 -2.94 -0.73 3.00
N ILE A 205 -2.18 0.17 3.64
CA ILE A 205 -1.27 1.12 3.00
C ILE A 205 0.01 1.23 3.85
N ASP A 206 1.17 1.17 3.20
CA ASP A 206 2.47 1.34 3.87
C ASP A 206 3.10 2.71 3.60
N ILE A 207 2.93 3.24 2.38
CA ILE A 207 3.57 4.48 1.95
C ILE A 207 2.56 5.37 1.21
N LEU A 208 2.44 6.62 1.62
CA LEU A 208 1.76 7.66 0.87
C LEU A 208 2.77 8.61 0.25
N ILE A 209 2.72 8.76 -1.07
CA ILE A 209 3.41 9.81 -1.83
C ILE A 209 2.40 10.90 -2.17
N SER A 210 2.36 11.93 -1.36
CA SER A 210 1.46 13.06 -1.52
C SER A 210 2.10 14.08 -2.47
N ASN A 211 1.75 13.96 -3.77
CA ASN A 211 2.44 14.66 -4.85
C ASN A 211 1.52 15.58 -5.67
N ALA A 212 0.21 15.39 -5.64
CA ALA A 212 -0.73 16.24 -6.39
C ALA A 212 -0.51 17.73 -6.10
N GLY A 213 -0.57 18.56 -7.13
CA GLY A 213 -0.40 20.00 -6.96
C GLY A 213 -0.37 20.78 -8.27
N THR A 214 -0.50 22.09 -8.17
CA THR A 214 -0.40 23.05 -9.28
C THR A 214 0.55 24.18 -8.87
N ALA A 215 1.07 24.93 -9.82
CA ALA A 215 2.00 26.04 -9.53
C ALA A 215 1.47 27.37 -10.10
N PRO A 216 0.42 27.96 -9.52
CA PRO A 216 -0.06 29.27 -9.96
C PRO A 216 1.00 30.34 -9.63
N GLY A 217 1.23 31.24 -10.61
CA GLY A 217 2.05 32.42 -10.43
C GLY A 217 1.22 33.65 -10.11
N GLY A 218 1.86 34.70 -9.62
CA GLY A 218 1.25 35.97 -9.37
C GLY A 218 1.96 36.77 -8.27
N THR A 219 1.89 38.09 -8.37
CA THR A 219 2.34 39.04 -7.32
C THR A 219 1.34 38.96 -6.17
N ILE A 220 1.81 38.69 -4.95
CA ILE A 220 0.93 38.33 -3.84
C ILE A 220 -0.11 39.41 -3.46
N GLY A 221 0.25 40.67 -3.62
CA GLY A 221 -0.67 41.79 -3.38
C GLY A 221 -1.69 42.06 -4.50
N GLU A 222 -1.55 41.41 -5.65
CA GLU A 222 -2.36 41.62 -6.85
C GLU A 222 -3.16 40.38 -7.28
N VAL A 223 -2.76 39.20 -6.76
CA VAL A 223 -3.42 37.93 -7.09
C VAL A 223 -4.84 37.90 -6.49
N SER A 224 -5.81 37.40 -7.26
CA SER A 224 -7.17 37.29 -6.76
C SER A 224 -7.30 36.29 -5.61
N ASP A 225 -8.24 36.55 -4.71
CA ASP A 225 -8.58 35.66 -3.60
C ASP A 225 -8.92 34.24 -4.08
N GLU A 226 -9.59 34.14 -5.21
CA GLU A 226 -9.96 32.86 -5.82
C GLU A 226 -8.73 32.00 -6.16
N ILE A 227 -7.73 32.59 -6.83
CA ILE A 227 -6.47 31.91 -7.19
C ILE A 227 -5.74 31.47 -5.94
N LEU A 228 -5.65 32.34 -4.92
CA LEU A 228 -4.97 32.04 -3.68
C LEU A 228 -5.66 30.90 -2.93
N ARG A 229 -7.00 30.97 -2.75
CA ARG A 229 -7.79 29.92 -2.08
C ARG A 229 -7.68 28.58 -2.82
N LYS A 230 -7.86 28.59 -4.14
CA LYS A 230 -7.73 27.38 -4.96
C LYS A 230 -6.33 26.77 -4.86
N SER A 231 -5.29 27.61 -4.73
CA SER A 231 -3.94 27.13 -4.51
C SER A 231 -3.76 26.47 -3.15
N PHE A 232 -4.37 27.02 -2.09
CA PHE A 232 -4.37 26.37 -0.78
C PHE A 232 -5.13 25.05 -0.80
N GLU A 233 -6.26 24.96 -1.48
CA GLU A 233 -7.03 23.72 -1.62
C GLU A 233 -6.17 22.59 -2.23
N ILE A 234 -5.51 22.88 -3.35
CA ILE A 234 -4.75 21.83 -4.05
C ILE A 234 -3.33 21.60 -3.50
N ASN A 235 -2.65 22.63 -2.97
CA ASN A 235 -1.26 22.52 -2.54
C ASN A 235 -1.08 22.34 -1.02
N PHE A 236 -2.15 22.40 -0.23
CA PHE A 236 -2.13 22.19 1.21
C PHE A 236 -3.25 21.26 1.69
N PHE A 237 -4.53 21.66 1.53
CA PHE A 237 -5.64 20.85 2.08
C PHE A 237 -5.77 19.49 1.44
N SER A 238 -5.47 19.35 0.16
CA SER A 238 -5.45 18.03 -0.51
C SER A 238 -4.43 17.08 0.12
N HIS A 239 -3.24 17.59 0.47
CA HIS A 239 -2.22 16.81 1.16
C HIS A 239 -2.66 16.41 2.57
N GLN A 240 -3.32 17.33 3.29
CA GLN A 240 -3.91 17.04 4.60
C GLN A 240 -5.01 15.97 4.50
N ASN A 241 -5.90 16.05 3.50
CA ASN A 241 -6.95 15.07 3.29
C ASN A 241 -6.38 13.66 3.11
N CYS A 242 -5.41 13.52 2.21
CA CYS A 242 -4.77 12.22 1.93
C CYS A 242 -3.96 11.69 3.12
N ALA A 243 -3.16 12.55 3.77
CA ALA A 243 -2.34 12.16 4.91
C ALA A 243 -3.20 11.74 6.11
N SER A 244 -4.30 12.43 6.38
CA SER A 244 -5.23 12.10 7.46
C SER A 244 -5.85 10.70 7.26
N GLU A 245 -6.30 10.36 6.04
CA GLU A 245 -6.85 9.02 5.76
C GLU A 245 -5.76 7.95 5.83
N ALA A 246 -4.56 8.20 5.26
CA ALA A 246 -3.44 7.27 5.33
C ALA A 246 -3.06 6.93 6.79
N VAL A 247 -2.93 7.95 7.64
CA VAL A 247 -2.57 7.76 9.05
C VAL A 247 -3.62 6.97 9.82
N LYS A 248 -4.92 7.20 9.57
CA LYS A 248 -6.00 6.41 10.19
C LYS A 248 -5.84 4.92 9.90
N ILE A 249 -5.49 4.58 8.65
CA ILE A 249 -5.27 3.20 8.22
C ILE A 249 -3.98 2.65 8.83
N MET A 250 -2.86 3.36 8.71
CA MET A 250 -1.56 2.95 9.24
C MET A 250 -1.61 2.70 10.76
N LYS A 251 -2.32 3.53 11.52
CA LYS A 251 -2.55 3.32 12.96
C LYS A 251 -3.32 2.03 13.25
N LYS A 252 -4.38 1.73 12.47
CA LYS A 252 -5.14 0.48 12.63
C LYS A 252 -4.30 -0.75 12.28
N GLN A 253 -3.43 -0.65 11.30
CA GLN A 253 -2.49 -1.71 10.95
C GLN A 253 -1.48 -2.00 12.06
N ASN A 254 -1.17 -1.00 12.90
CA ASN A 254 -0.20 -1.08 13.98
C ASN A 254 1.17 -1.62 13.52
N ILE A 255 1.58 -1.21 12.33
CA ILE A 255 2.88 -1.43 11.70
C ILE A 255 3.45 -0.08 11.27
N ASN A 256 4.72 -0.05 10.94
CA ASN A 256 5.38 1.18 10.49
C ASN A 256 4.71 1.73 9.22
N GLY A 257 4.66 3.06 9.10
CA GLY A 257 4.14 3.76 7.93
C GLY A 257 5.09 4.86 7.45
N CYS A 258 4.84 5.38 6.23
CA CYS A 258 5.62 6.48 5.69
C CYS A 258 4.75 7.46 4.90
N LEU A 259 4.81 8.73 5.26
CA LEU A 259 4.28 9.84 4.48
C LEU A 259 5.46 10.57 3.80
N LEU A 260 5.36 10.76 2.49
CA LEU A 260 6.31 11.55 1.73
C LEU A 260 5.57 12.66 0.99
N PHE A 261 5.89 13.91 1.33
CA PHE A 261 5.27 15.08 0.72
C PHE A 261 6.16 15.68 -0.36
N ASN A 262 5.62 15.91 -1.55
CA ASN A 262 6.27 16.72 -2.57
C ASN A 262 6.07 18.20 -2.23
N ILE A 263 7.01 18.75 -1.49
CA ILE A 263 7.00 20.14 -1.04
C ILE A 263 7.46 21.05 -2.20
N SER A 264 8.38 21.89 -1.99
CA SER A 264 9.06 22.71 -3.01
C SER A 264 10.15 23.56 -2.35
N LYS A 265 11.17 23.91 -3.10
CA LYS A 265 12.13 24.95 -2.72
C LYS A 265 11.41 26.26 -2.33
N GLN A 266 10.29 26.58 -2.95
CA GLN A 266 9.50 27.80 -2.66
C GLN A 266 9.01 27.87 -1.20
N SER A 267 8.97 26.75 -0.48
CA SER A 267 8.61 26.70 0.94
C SER A 267 9.65 27.33 1.87
N VAL A 268 10.93 27.36 1.46
CA VAL A 268 12.05 27.86 2.26
C VAL A 268 12.78 29.04 1.62
N ASN A 269 12.70 29.17 0.30
CA ASN A 269 13.33 30.26 -0.45
C ASN A 269 12.36 30.73 -1.55
N PRO A 270 11.47 31.66 -1.22
CA PRO A 270 10.44 32.14 -2.13
C PRO A 270 11.04 32.89 -3.32
N GLY A 271 10.46 32.66 -4.50
CA GLY A 271 10.81 33.39 -5.72
C GLY A 271 9.81 34.48 -6.01
N LYS A 272 10.24 35.52 -6.74
CA LYS A 272 9.36 36.59 -7.23
C LYS A 272 8.21 36.01 -8.04
N ASN A 273 6.98 36.47 -7.80
CA ASN A 273 5.73 36.06 -8.47
C ASN A 273 5.34 34.59 -8.22
N PHE A 274 5.81 33.99 -7.13
CA PHE A 274 5.42 32.64 -6.71
C PHE A 274 4.66 32.61 -5.38
N GLY A 275 4.17 33.75 -4.89
CA GLY A 275 3.45 33.85 -3.63
C GLY A 275 2.27 32.87 -3.53
N PRO A 276 1.36 32.79 -4.53
CA PRO A 276 0.23 31.89 -4.48
C PRO A 276 0.60 30.42 -4.37
N TYR A 277 1.74 30.04 -4.92
CA TYR A 277 2.27 28.65 -4.82
C TYR A 277 3.14 28.44 -3.57
N GLY A 278 4.01 29.41 -3.26
CA GLY A 278 4.99 29.28 -2.18
C GLY A 278 4.34 29.21 -0.79
N LEU A 279 3.33 30.03 -0.54
CA LEU A 279 2.65 30.09 0.76
C LEU A 279 2.03 28.74 1.17
N PRO A 280 1.16 28.07 0.36
CA PRO A 280 0.65 26.76 0.73
C PRO A 280 1.75 25.70 0.81
N LYS A 281 2.85 25.81 0.04
CA LYS A 281 3.98 24.88 0.17
C LYS A 281 4.78 25.11 1.44
N SER A 282 4.85 26.33 1.98
CA SER A 282 5.42 26.60 3.31
C SER A 282 4.53 26.02 4.41
N ALA A 283 3.23 26.17 4.29
CA ALA A 283 2.28 25.50 5.19
C ALA A 283 2.41 23.97 5.11
N LEU A 284 2.58 23.41 3.91
CA LEU A 284 2.80 21.97 3.72
C LEU A 284 4.11 21.48 4.38
N LEU A 285 5.19 22.26 4.36
CA LEU A 285 6.42 21.93 5.08
C LEU A 285 6.16 21.85 6.60
N SER A 286 5.39 22.79 7.15
CA SER A 286 5.01 22.76 8.56
C SER A 286 4.12 21.56 8.88
N LEU A 287 3.15 21.24 8.01
CA LEU A 287 2.30 20.05 8.12
C LEU A 287 3.13 18.77 8.15
N CYS A 288 4.11 18.64 7.26
CA CYS A 288 5.02 17.49 7.22
C CYS A 288 5.75 17.28 8.57
N LYS A 289 6.25 18.36 9.16
CA LYS A 289 6.90 18.34 10.49
C LYS A 289 5.93 17.95 11.59
N GLN A 290 4.70 18.48 11.55
CA GLN A 290 3.67 18.18 12.55
C GLN A 290 3.29 16.69 12.51
N TYR A 291 3.10 16.11 11.31
CA TYR A 291 2.87 14.66 11.19
C TYR A 291 4.02 13.81 11.74
N ALA A 292 5.27 14.24 11.58
CA ALA A 292 6.42 13.55 12.14
C ALA A 292 6.39 13.54 13.68
N LEU A 293 6.02 14.67 14.30
CA LEU A 293 5.91 14.81 15.76
C LEU A 293 4.73 14.01 16.31
N ASP A 294 3.55 14.16 15.72
CA ASP A 294 2.31 13.59 16.25
C ASP A 294 2.25 12.06 16.13
N TYR A 295 2.89 11.51 15.09
CA TYR A 295 2.75 10.09 14.74
C TYR A 295 4.05 9.29 14.77
N GLY A 296 5.17 9.90 15.13
CA GLY A 296 6.45 9.20 15.29
C GLY A 296 6.40 8.06 16.31
N SER A 297 5.68 8.25 17.42
CA SER A 297 5.47 7.21 18.44
C SER A 297 4.67 5.99 17.93
N HIS A 298 3.92 6.14 16.84
CA HIS A 298 3.22 5.05 16.17
C HIS A 298 4.05 4.39 15.06
N GLY A 299 5.34 4.72 14.93
CA GLY A 299 6.21 4.22 13.86
C GLY A 299 5.93 4.82 12.48
N ILE A 300 5.13 5.88 12.39
CA ILE A 300 4.81 6.55 11.13
C ILE A 300 5.80 7.69 10.92
N ARG A 301 6.59 7.57 9.87
CA ARG A 301 7.57 8.60 9.46
C ARG A 301 6.92 9.58 8.51
N SER A 302 7.24 10.86 8.65
CA SER A 302 6.81 11.91 7.75
C SER A 302 8.02 12.68 7.25
N ASN A 303 8.18 12.75 5.92
CA ASN A 303 9.30 13.42 5.28
C ASN A 303 8.82 14.23 4.08
N GLY A 304 9.64 15.19 3.64
CA GLY A 304 9.35 16.03 2.50
C GLY A 304 10.51 16.14 1.52
N VAL A 305 10.19 16.24 0.24
CA VAL A 305 11.15 16.51 -0.83
C VAL A 305 10.98 17.96 -1.27
N ASN A 306 12.03 18.76 -1.11
CA ASN A 306 12.09 20.13 -1.60
C ASN A 306 12.58 20.15 -3.05
N ALA A 307 11.70 19.81 -3.99
CA ALA A 307 12.01 19.87 -5.41
C ALA A 307 12.24 21.32 -5.87
N ASP A 308 13.30 21.58 -6.64
CA ASP A 308 13.52 22.89 -7.27
C ASP A 308 13.04 22.86 -8.73
N ARG A 309 13.89 22.46 -9.65
CA ARG A 309 13.64 22.55 -11.08
C ARG A 309 13.58 21.15 -11.69
N ILE A 310 12.39 20.69 -11.89
CA ILE A 310 12.14 19.40 -12.55
C ILE A 310 11.47 19.69 -13.90
N ARG A 311 12.03 19.14 -14.98
CA ARG A 311 11.36 19.17 -16.29
C ARG A 311 10.02 18.46 -16.18
N SER A 312 8.94 19.22 -16.32
CA SER A 312 7.58 18.73 -16.16
C SER A 312 6.63 19.64 -16.95
N GLY A 313 5.37 19.29 -17.03
CA GLY A 313 4.35 20.17 -17.62
C GLY A 313 4.22 21.55 -16.94
N LEU A 314 4.74 21.67 -15.71
CA LEU A 314 4.77 22.95 -14.96
C LEU A 314 6.00 23.81 -15.28
N MET A 315 7.03 23.25 -15.93
CA MET A 315 8.28 23.96 -16.25
C MET A 315 8.74 23.66 -17.67
N THR A 316 8.54 24.62 -18.56
CA THR A 316 8.94 24.51 -19.97
C THR A 316 10.44 24.71 -20.15
N ASP A 317 11.01 24.19 -21.25
CA ASP A 317 12.42 24.38 -21.60
C ASP A 317 12.78 25.88 -21.74
N LYS A 318 11.86 26.72 -22.21
CA LYS A 318 12.03 28.19 -22.25
C LYS A 318 12.25 28.78 -20.85
N MET A 319 11.44 28.35 -19.87
CA MET A 319 11.59 28.80 -18.47
C MET A 319 12.91 28.33 -17.87
N ILE A 320 13.37 27.12 -18.18
CA ILE A 320 14.65 26.58 -17.71
C ILE A 320 15.80 27.39 -18.28
N LYS A 321 15.82 27.65 -19.62
CA LYS A 321 16.86 28.44 -20.30
C LYS A 321 16.92 29.89 -19.79
N THR A 322 15.76 30.54 -19.63
CA THR A 322 15.70 31.94 -19.16
C THR A 322 16.26 32.07 -17.74
N ARG A 323 15.96 31.13 -16.85
CA ARG A 323 16.45 31.14 -15.47
C ARG A 323 17.94 30.72 -15.33
N ALA A 324 18.44 29.88 -16.23
CA ALA A 324 19.88 29.57 -16.29
C ALA A 324 20.71 30.83 -16.61
N LYS A 325 20.25 31.64 -17.59
CA LYS A 325 20.88 32.91 -17.91
C LYS A 325 20.84 33.96 -16.80
N ALA A 326 19.82 33.93 -15.93
CA ALA A 326 19.70 34.88 -14.82
C ALA A 326 20.55 34.50 -13.58
N ARG A 327 21.26 33.37 -13.62
CA ARG A 327 22.16 32.90 -12.54
C ARG A 327 23.63 32.79 -12.97
N ALA A 328 23.90 32.91 -14.27
CA ALA A 328 25.24 33.07 -14.82
C ALA A 328 25.66 34.55 -14.77
#